data_d81ece72d95b9e453f0f8ced01293b36
#
_entry.id   d81ece72d95b9e453f0f8ced01293b36
#
_cell.length_a   1.000
_cell.length_b   1.000
_cell.length_c   1.000
_cell.angle_alpha   90.00
_cell.angle_beta   90.00
_cell.angle_gamma   90.00
#
_symmetry.space_group_name_H-M   'P 1'
#
loop_
_entity.id
_entity.type
_entity.pdbx_description
1 polymer ?
#
loop_
_entity_poly.entity_id
_entity_poly.type
_entity_poly.pdbx_seq_one_letter_code
_entity_poly.pdbx_strand_id
1 'polypeptide(L)' 'MNKQNKKPRSDDMYEAILTLKTVDECKRFFDDLCTVTELQAMEQRYQVAVYLSQGMIY' A
#
# COMPACT_ATOMS: atom_id res chain seq x y z
N MET A 1 12.88 -7.07 -16.35
CA MET A 1 12.44 -6.95 -16.65
C MET A 1 11.94 -6.85 -17.00
N ASN A 2 11.77 -7.05 -16.99
CA ASN A 2 11.22 -7.03 -17.37
C ASN A 2 10.67 -6.75 -17.88
N LYS A 3 10.49 -6.95 -18.18
CA LYS A 3 10.01 -6.64 -18.76
C LYS A 3 9.15 -6.71 -18.92
N GLN A 4 8.89 -7.09 -18.48
CA GLN A 4 8.01 -7.25 -18.61
C GLN A 4 7.21 -6.64 -18.74
N ASN A 5 7.35 -6.18 -18.75
CA ASN A 5 6.41 -5.45 -18.82
C ASN A 5 5.80 -5.02 -20.03
N LYS A 6 5.08 -5.55 -20.23
CA LYS A 6 4.37 -5.35 -21.40
C LYS A 6 3.45 -4.21 -21.35
N LYS A 7 2.89 -3.97 -20.17
CA LYS A 7 2.04 -2.82 -19.92
C LYS A 7 2.78 -1.86 -19.04
N PRO A 8 2.78 -0.58 -19.37
CA PRO A 8 3.31 0.40 -18.43
C PRO A 8 2.45 0.41 -17.18
N ARG A 9 3.06 0.67 -16.06
CA ARG A 9 2.33 0.84 -14.82
C ARG A 9 1.59 2.17 -14.87
N SER A 10 0.38 2.16 -14.32
CA SER A 10 -0.45 3.35 -14.27
C SER A 10 -0.26 4.07 -12.95
N ASP A 11 -0.34 5.39 -12.97
CA ASP A 11 -0.31 6.20 -11.77
C ASP A 11 -1.70 6.43 -11.18
N ASP A 12 -2.73 5.92 -11.81
CA ASP A 12 -4.12 6.22 -11.43
C ASP A 12 -4.40 5.90 -9.98
N MET A 13 -3.97 4.72 -9.53
CA MET A 13 -4.20 4.32 -8.15
C MET A 13 -3.48 5.24 -7.17
N TYR A 14 -2.25 5.59 -7.50
CA TYR A 14 -1.45 6.45 -6.62
C TYR A 14 -2.02 7.85 -6.55
N GLU A 15 -2.52 8.36 -7.68
CA GLU A 15 -3.18 9.66 -7.70
C GLU A 15 -4.45 9.64 -6.86
N ALA A 16 -5.21 8.54 -6.94
CA ALA A 16 -6.39 8.40 -6.12
C ALA A 16 -6.03 8.40 -4.64
N ILE A 17 -4.95 7.73 -4.27
CA ILE A 17 -4.50 7.69 -2.87
C ILE A 17 -4.20 9.10 -2.38
N LEU A 18 -3.60 9.92 -3.22
CA LEU A 18 -3.26 11.30 -2.82
C LEU A 18 -4.48 12.17 -2.56
N THR A 19 -5.66 11.76 -3.00
CA THR A 19 -6.89 12.52 -2.72
C THR A 19 -7.54 12.14 -1.40
N LEU A 20 -7.07 11.08 -0.75
CA LEU A 20 -7.63 10.63 0.51
C LEU A 20 -7.17 11.53 1.63
N LYS A 21 -8.10 11.93 2.51
CA LYS A 21 -7.84 12.94 3.52
C LYS A 21 -8.01 12.45 4.94
N THR A 22 -8.71 11.33 5.13
CA THR A 22 -8.97 10.82 6.47
C THR A 22 -8.65 9.34 6.51
N VAL A 23 -8.48 8.84 7.73
CA VAL A 23 -8.25 7.41 7.94
C VAL A 23 -9.43 6.60 7.40
N ASP A 24 -10.65 7.08 7.64
CA ASP A 24 -11.84 6.38 7.15
C ASP A 24 -11.85 6.27 5.64
N GLU A 25 -11.51 7.35 4.95
CA GLU A 25 -11.44 7.32 3.50
C GLU A 25 -10.40 6.31 3.01
N CYS A 26 -9.24 6.29 3.67
CA CYS A 26 -8.22 5.33 3.33
C CYS A 26 -8.69 3.90 3.53
N LYS A 27 -9.34 3.62 4.66
CA LYS A 27 -9.84 2.28 4.93
C LYS A 27 -10.85 1.85 3.88
N ARG A 28 -11.79 2.73 3.53
CA ARG A 28 -12.78 2.39 2.52
C ARG A 28 -12.15 2.11 1.17
N PHE A 29 -11.20 2.95 0.80
CA PHE A 29 -10.52 2.81 -0.47
C PHE A 29 -9.86 1.43 -0.57
N PHE A 30 -9.09 1.07 0.45
CA PHE A 30 -8.37 -0.20 0.43
C PHE A 30 -9.29 -1.39 0.67
N ASP A 31 -10.36 -1.22 1.43
CA ASP A 31 -11.36 -2.29 1.60
C ASP A 31 -12.01 -2.65 0.28
N ASP A 32 -12.20 -1.66 -0.60
CA ASP A 32 -12.79 -1.92 -1.91
C ASP A 32 -11.80 -2.57 -2.86
N LEU A 33 -10.51 -2.32 -2.68
CA LEU A 33 -9.49 -2.83 -3.61
C LEU A 33 -8.91 -4.17 -3.19
N CYS A 34 -8.88 -4.46 -1.91
CA CYS A 34 -8.11 -5.58 -1.38
C CYS A 34 -8.97 -6.49 -0.54
N THR A 35 -8.58 -7.75 -0.47
CA THR A 35 -9.19 -8.67 0.49
C THR A 35 -8.64 -8.37 1.88
N VAL A 36 -9.34 -8.91 2.89
CA VAL A 36 -8.89 -8.76 4.28
C VAL A 36 -7.48 -9.34 4.46
N THR A 37 -7.22 -10.48 3.85
CA THR A 37 -5.90 -11.11 3.96
C THR A 37 -4.81 -10.23 3.36
N GLU A 38 -5.10 -9.62 2.22
CA GLU A 38 -4.15 -8.72 1.59
C GLU A 38 -3.86 -7.50 2.46
N LEU A 39 -4.91 -6.95 3.05
CA LEU A 39 -4.76 -5.79 3.93
C LEU A 39 -3.94 -6.12 5.17
N GLN A 40 -4.20 -7.29 5.77
CA GLN A 40 -3.43 -7.70 6.95
C GLN A 40 -1.96 -7.86 6.62
N ALA A 41 -1.66 -8.42 5.45
CA ALA A 41 -0.27 -8.56 5.03
C ALA A 41 0.39 -7.20 4.84
N MET A 42 -0.32 -6.25 4.25
CA MET A 42 0.20 -4.91 4.04
C MET A 42 0.44 -4.20 5.37
N GLU A 43 -0.47 -4.34 6.32
CA GLU A 43 -0.32 -3.73 7.63
C GLU A 43 0.90 -4.27 8.36
N GLN A 44 1.12 -5.59 8.26
CA GLN A 44 2.31 -6.18 8.86
C GLN A 44 3.59 -5.67 8.22
N ARG A 45 3.59 -5.58 6.90
CA ARG A 45 4.76 -5.06 6.19
C ARG A 45 5.04 -3.62 6.57
N TYR A 46 3.99 -2.85 6.75
CA TYR A 46 4.16 -1.47 7.18
C TYR A 46 4.82 -1.38 8.54
N GLN A 47 4.37 -2.23 9.48
CA GLN A 47 4.95 -2.23 10.83
C GLN A 47 6.43 -2.60 10.78
N VAL A 48 6.79 -3.59 9.96
CA VAL A 48 8.19 -3.97 9.80
C VAL A 48 8.98 -2.81 9.22
N ALA A 49 8.42 -2.12 8.22
CA ALA A 49 9.10 -0.98 7.62
C ALA A 49 9.34 0.12 8.63
N VAL A 50 8.38 0.35 9.53
CA VAL A 50 8.54 1.36 10.58
C VAL A 50 9.69 0.97 11.50
N TYR A 51 9.73 -0.28 11.94
CA TYR A 51 10.83 -0.75 12.80
C TYR A 51 12.18 -0.59 12.11
N LEU A 52 12.25 -0.96 10.85
CA LEU A 52 13.49 -0.86 10.10
C LEU A 52 13.96 0.58 9.99
N SER A 53 13.02 1.50 9.70
CA SER A 53 13.39 2.90 9.55
C SER A 53 13.79 3.53 10.88
N GLN A 54 13.34 2.96 12.00
CA GLN A 54 13.73 3.44 13.32
C GLN A 54 14.98 2.75 13.84
N GLY A 55 15.50 1.77 13.12
CA GLY A 55 16.68 1.05 13.53
C GLY A 55 16.44 0.12 14.73
N MET A 56 15.21 -0.33 14.90
CA MET A 56 14.84 -1.12 16.08
C MET A 56 14.90 -2.61 15.86
N ILE A 57 15.29 -3.03 14.68
CA ILE A 57 15.24 -4.43 14.35
C ILE A 57 16.39 -5.20 15.00
N TYR A 58 17.37 -4.51 15.43
CA TYR A 58 18.56 -5.11 16.04
C TYR A 58 18.49 -5.01 17.54
#